data_33ca16dfda4af65b96429b45b33b2a6f
#
_entry.id   33ca16dfda4af65b96429b45b33b2a6f
#
_cell.length_a   1.000
_cell.length_b   1.000
_cell.length_c   1.000
_cell.angle_alpha   90.00
_cell.angle_beta   90.00
_cell.angle_gamma   90.00
#
_symmetry.space_group_name_H-M   'P 1'
#
loop_
_entity.id
_entity.type
_entity.pdbx_description
1 polymer ?
#
loop_
_entity_poly.entity_id
_entity_poly.type
_entity_poly.pdbx_seq_one_letter_code
_entity_poly.pdbx_strand_id
1 'polypeptide(L)'
;MGRSGIREPDYPGTIQYVLRRRDRFGFWTAIFLFALSAALLTVATVSVATGYTSVAGVWDFLVFGLLMAAGGIFGLRDRIAIAGQVLMAVGDAGIYLAEPPQCIPWPEIAGLVVFRTWQDGDDADSGKWLSRLAVVPSSEYFQPGAVARRLSSPDLCGVTVDLHDEKVRLGELSDAVHTYAPGLPVWDAGKIKSKNARIAP
;
A
#
# COMPACT_ATOMS: atom_id res chain seq x y z
N MET A 1 -19.70 -6.45 19.99
CA MET A 1 -18.52 -5.93 19.26
C MET A 1 -18.62 -6.40 17.83
N GLY A 2 -19.16 -5.53 16.96
CA GLY A 2 -19.43 -5.83 15.55
C GLY A 2 -18.12 -5.99 14.78
N ARG A 3 -18.01 -7.09 14.05
CA ARG A 3 -17.02 -7.24 12.98
C ARG A 3 -17.32 -6.16 11.93
N SER A 4 -16.58 -5.05 11.93
CA SER A 4 -16.49 -4.22 10.75
C SER A 4 -15.61 -4.97 9.75
N GLY A 5 -16.17 -5.99 9.13
CA GLY A 5 -15.62 -6.51 7.89
C GLY A 5 -15.65 -5.31 6.94
N ILE A 6 -14.47 -4.88 6.49
CA ILE A 6 -14.37 -3.94 5.38
C ILE A 6 -15.11 -4.64 4.24
N ARG A 7 -16.37 -4.21 4.03
CA ARG A 7 -17.17 -4.67 2.90
C ARG A 7 -16.36 -4.30 1.67
N GLU A 8 -16.10 -5.28 0.84
CA GLU A 8 -15.65 -5.01 -0.52
C GLU A 8 -16.63 -3.96 -1.08
N PRO A 9 -16.15 -2.80 -1.54
CA PRO A 9 -17.07 -1.78 -2.03
C PRO A 9 -17.94 -2.42 -3.10
N ASP A 10 -19.27 -2.19 -3.07
CA ASP A 10 -20.18 -2.63 -4.11
C ASP A 10 -19.78 -1.91 -5.40
N TYR A 11 -18.94 -2.56 -6.18
CA TYR A 11 -18.55 -2.06 -7.50
C TYR A 11 -19.71 -2.32 -8.46
N PRO A 12 -20.31 -1.30 -9.06
CA PRO A 12 -21.26 -1.52 -10.14
C PRO A 12 -20.50 -2.11 -11.33
N GLY A 13 -20.80 -3.35 -11.72
CA GLY A 13 -20.31 -3.97 -12.93
C GLY A 13 -19.20 -4.98 -12.78
N THR A 14 -18.59 -5.36 -13.91
CA THR A 14 -17.54 -6.37 -14.01
C THR A 14 -16.18 -5.74 -13.80
N ILE A 15 -15.42 -6.25 -12.82
CA ILE A 15 -14.06 -5.79 -12.53
C ILE A 15 -13.05 -6.70 -13.22
N GLN A 16 -12.08 -6.12 -13.91
CA GLN A 16 -11.00 -6.84 -14.56
C GLN A 16 -9.66 -6.70 -13.86
N TYR A 17 -9.41 -5.59 -13.20
CA TYR A 17 -8.15 -5.34 -12.52
C TYR A 17 -8.40 -4.78 -11.13
N VAL A 18 -7.70 -5.32 -10.12
CA VAL A 18 -7.78 -4.85 -8.74
C VAL A 18 -6.38 -4.69 -8.19
N LEU A 19 -6.03 -3.48 -7.81
CA LEU A 19 -4.82 -3.21 -7.05
C LEU A 19 -5.13 -3.24 -5.57
N ARG A 20 -4.52 -4.21 -4.86
CA ARG A 20 -4.68 -4.39 -3.41
C ARG A 20 -3.39 -4.03 -2.70
N ARG A 21 -3.52 -3.43 -1.54
CA ARG A 21 -2.39 -3.12 -0.66
C ARG A 21 -1.76 -4.40 -0.14
N ARG A 22 -0.43 -4.53 -0.29
CA ARG A 22 0.37 -5.65 0.21
C ARG A 22 1.34 -5.14 1.25
N ASP A 23 1.17 -5.53 2.49
CA ASP A 23 2.14 -5.23 3.55
C ASP A 23 3.12 -6.40 3.73
N ARG A 24 4.16 -6.42 2.90
CA ARG A 24 5.19 -7.46 2.98
C ARG A 24 6.08 -7.32 4.20
N PHE A 25 6.48 -6.11 4.54
CA PHE A 25 7.42 -5.86 5.64
C PHE A 25 6.80 -6.23 7.00
N GLY A 26 5.57 -5.80 7.25
CA GLY A 26 4.87 -6.13 8.49
C GLY A 26 4.62 -7.61 8.69
N PHE A 27 4.34 -8.34 7.60
CA PHE A 27 4.18 -9.80 7.64
C PHE A 27 5.46 -10.51 8.08
N TRP A 28 6.61 -10.16 7.49
CA TRP A 28 7.90 -10.74 7.88
C TRP A 28 8.32 -10.36 9.31
N THR A 29 8.03 -9.13 9.74
CA THR A 29 8.28 -8.70 11.13
C THR A 29 7.46 -9.52 12.12
N ALA A 30 6.18 -9.78 11.83
CA ALA A 30 5.34 -10.62 12.68
C ALA A 30 5.87 -12.06 12.76
N ILE A 31 6.25 -12.67 11.62
CA ILE A 31 6.86 -14.01 11.59
C ILE A 31 8.13 -14.04 12.43
N PHE A 32 8.99 -13.03 12.30
CA PHE A 32 10.22 -12.95 13.08
C PHE A 32 9.95 -12.88 14.60
N LEU A 33 8.97 -12.06 15.02
CA LEU A 33 8.57 -11.97 16.43
C LEU A 33 8.03 -13.31 16.96
N PHE A 34 7.23 -14.02 16.17
CA PHE A 34 6.75 -15.34 16.55
C PHE A 34 7.88 -16.38 16.66
N ALA A 35 8.80 -16.39 15.69
CA ALA A 35 9.95 -17.29 15.73
C ALA A 35 10.84 -17.03 16.95
N LEU A 36 11.10 -15.77 17.25
CA LEU A 36 11.88 -15.36 18.42
C LEU A 36 11.16 -15.73 19.74
N SER A 37 9.85 -15.49 19.82
CA SER A 37 9.02 -15.91 20.96
C SER A 37 9.10 -17.44 21.18
N ALA A 38 8.91 -18.22 20.11
CA ALA A 38 8.97 -19.68 20.19
C ALA A 38 10.35 -20.15 20.65
N ALA A 39 11.43 -19.56 20.15
CA ALA A 39 12.79 -19.89 20.57
C ALA A 39 13.00 -19.60 22.07
N LEU A 40 12.60 -18.43 22.56
CA LEU A 40 12.72 -18.06 23.98
C LEU A 40 11.93 -19.00 24.89
N LEU A 41 10.67 -19.31 24.53
CA LEU A 41 9.83 -20.22 25.30
C LEU A 41 10.39 -21.65 25.30
N THR A 42 10.95 -22.10 24.18
CA THR A 42 11.59 -23.44 24.09
C THR A 42 12.81 -23.49 24.98
N VAL A 43 13.70 -22.50 24.95
CA VAL A 43 14.90 -22.43 25.80
C VAL A 43 14.50 -22.44 27.27
N ALA A 44 13.50 -21.61 27.65
CA ALA A 44 13.02 -21.59 29.03
C ALA A 44 12.49 -22.93 29.49
N THR A 45 11.63 -23.58 28.66
CA THR A 45 11.02 -24.86 28.95
C THR A 45 12.08 -25.97 29.09
N VAL A 46 13.02 -26.08 28.17
CA VAL A 46 14.09 -27.06 28.19
C VAL A 46 14.98 -26.85 29.42
N SER A 47 15.34 -25.62 29.76
CA SER A 47 16.20 -25.32 30.92
C SER A 47 15.55 -25.73 32.24
N VAL A 48 14.23 -25.60 32.38
CA VAL A 48 13.49 -26.06 33.54
C VAL A 48 13.37 -27.61 33.53
N ALA A 49 13.03 -28.19 32.38
CA ALA A 49 12.85 -29.65 32.26
C ALA A 49 14.12 -30.45 32.50
N THR A 50 15.28 -29.88 32.14
CA THR A 50 16.59 -30.53 32.38
C THR A 50 17.12 -30.25 33.79
N GLY A 51 16.41 -29.48 34.62
CA GLY A 51 16.85 -29.14 35.96
C GLY A 51 18.03 -28.17 36.02
N TYR A 52 18.38 -27.57 34.88
CA TYR A 52 19.48 -26.59 34.79
C TYR A 52 19.18 -25.31 35.58
N THR A 53 17.89 -24.93 35.63
CA THR A 53 17.46 -23.75 36.42
C THR A 53 16.03 -23.95 36.92
N SER A 54 15.63 -23.16 37.92
CA SER A 54 14.26 -23.15 38.43
C SER A 54 13.33 -22.27 37.54
N VAL A 55 12.02 -22.43 37.71
CA VAL A 55 11.03 -21.59 37.04
C VAL A 55 11.26 -20.10 37.32
N ALA A 56 11.68 -19.77 38.56
CA ALA A 56 12.02 -18.39 38.92
C ALA A 56 13.20 -17.85 38.15
N GLY A 57 14.19 -18.68 37.79
CA GLY A 57 15.37 -18.28 37.02
C GLY A 57 15.11 -18.03 35.53
N VAL A 58 13.98 -18.48 34.99
CA VAL A 58 13.59 -18.28 33.58
C VAL A 58 12.37 -17.36 33.44
N TRP A 59 11.90 -16.78 34.53
CA TRP A 59 10.68 -15.96 34.53
C TRP A 59 10.75 -14.82 33.52
N ASP A 60 11.88 -14.14 33.43
CA ASP A 60 12.07 -13.03 32.50
C ASP A 60 11.95 -13.48 31.02
N PHE A 61 12.48 -14.65 30.69
CA PHE A 61 12.36 -15.24 29.35
C PHE A 61 10.92 -15.62 29.02
N LEU A 62 10.17 -16.15 30.00
CA LEU A 62 8.76 -16.48 29.82
C LEU A 62 7.92 -15.21 29.61
N VAL A 63 8.08 -14.20 30.44
CA VAL A 63 7.38 -12.93 30.32
C VAL A 63 7.71 -12.24 28.99
N PHE A 64 9.00 -12.15 28.65
CA PHE A 64 9.42 -11.52 27.41
C PHE A 64 8.94 -12.30 26.18
N GLY A 65 9.00 -13.63 26.19
CA GLY A 65 8.48 -14.48 25.13
C GLY A 65 6.97 -14.28 24.92
N LEU A 66 6.19 -14.22 26.00
CA LEU A 66 4.75 -13.96 25.93
C LEU A 66 4.42 -12.56 25.41
N LEU A 67 5.18 -11.53 25.83
CA LEU A 67 5.02 -10.17 25.33
C LEU A 67 5.34 -10.07 23.82
N MET A 68 6.38 -10.76 23.36
CA MET A 68 6.71 -10.83 21.94
C MET A 68 5.63 -11.56 21.14
N ALA A 69 5.08 -12.64 21.67
CA ALA A 69 3.96 -13.35 21.04
C ALA A 69 2.72 -12.46 20.92
N ALA A 70 2.35 -11.76 22.02
CA ALA A 70 1.24 -10.84 22.04
C ALA A 70 1.45 -9.69 21.01
N GLY A 71 2.65 -9.08 21.00
CA GLY A 71 3.02 -8.06 20.03
C GLY A 71 2.92 -8.56 18.58
N GLY A 72 3.38 -9.81 18.33
CA GLY A 72 3.24 -10.47 17.04
C GLY A 72 1.79 -10.67 16.61
N ILE A 73 0.91 -11.10 17.55
CA ILE A 73 -0.54 -11.27 17.26
C ILE A 73 -1.22 -9.95 16.94
N PHE A 74 -0.99 -8.91 17.77
CA PHE A 74 -1.58 -7.60 17.52
C PHE A 74 -1.07 -6.99 16.21
N GLY A 75 0.25 -7.04 15.98
CA GLY A 75 0.82 -6.56 14.74
C GLY A 75 0.29 -7.31 13.52
N LEU A 76 0.15 -8.63 13.58
CA LEU A 76 -0.40 -9.42 12.49
C LEU A 76 -1.87 -9.10 12.23
N ARG A 77 -2.68 -8.92 13.28
CA ARG A 77 -4.09 -8.57 13.16
C ARG A 77 -4.30 -7.24 12.42
N ASP A 78 -3.57 -6.21 12.82
CA ASP A 78 -3.65 -4.89 12.19
C ASP A 78 -3.17 -4.95 10.73
N ARG A 79 -2.13 -5.74 10.45
CA ARG A 79 -1.58 -5.91 9.11
C ARG A 79 -2.51 -6.71 8.19
N ILE A 80 -3.20 -7.74 8.71
CA ILE A 80 -4.22 -8.47 7.95
C ILE A 80 -5.40 -7.54 7.62
N ALA A 81 -5.78 -6.65 8.53
CA ALA A 81 -6.84 -5.68 8.28
C ALA A 81 -6.47 -4.67 7.17
N ILE A 82 -5.19 -4.30 7.07
CA ILE A 82 -4.66 -3.38 6.06
C ILE A 82 -4.33 -4.13 4.76
N ALA A 83 -3.76 -5.33 4.88
CA ALA A 83 -3.44 -6.18 3.73
C ALA A 83 -4.72 -6.62 3.02
N GLY A 84 -4.78 -6.40 1.73
CA GLY A 84 -5.96 -6.74 0.93
C GLY A 84 -6.96 -5.60 0.75
N GLN A 85 -6.77 -4.43 1.41
CA GLN A 85 -7.55 -3.25 1.07
C GLN A 85 -7.38 -2.92 -0.41
N VAL A 86 -8.49 -2.72 -1.09
CA VAL A 86 -8.48 -2.30 -2.48
C VAL A 86 -8.05 -0.85 -2.53
N LEU A 87 -7.02 -0.54 -3.28
CA LEU A 87 -6.57 0.84 -3.53
C LEU A 87 -7.28 1.42 -4.75
N MET A 88 -7.37 0.61 -5.79
CA MET A 88 -8.13 0.94 -7.00
C MET A 88 -8.62 -0.32 -7.70
N ALA A 89 -9.67 -0.17 -8.50
CA ALA A 89 -10.16 -1.20 -9.39
C ALA A 89 -10.53 -0.61 -10.74
N VAL A 90 -10.38 -1.40 -11.80
CA VAL A 90 -10.76 -1.05 -13.17
C VAL A 90 -11.90 -1.97 -13.59
N GLY A 91 -13.01 -1.38 -13.99
CA GLY A 91 -14.21 -2.10 -14.40
C GLY A 91 -14.91 -1.44 -15.59
N ASP A 92 -16.01 -2.02 -15.99
CA ASP A 92 -16.81 -1.57 -17.15
C ASP A 92 -17.37 -0.14 -16.96
N ALA A 93 -17.74 0.25 -15.74
CA ALA A 93 -18.26 1.57 -15.45
C ALA A 93 -17.18 2.67 -15.35
N GLY A 94 -15.91 2.31 -15.12
CA GLY A 94 -14.83 3.28 -14.94
C GLY A 94 -13.72 2.79 -14.02
N ILE A 95 -13.03 3.77 -13.41
CA ILE A 95 -11.98 3.54 -12.43
C ILE A 95 -12.53 3.84 -11.03
N TYR A 96 -12.42 2.85 -10.17
CA TYR A 96 -12.77 2.96 -8.76
C TYR A 96 -11.55 3.25 -7.95
N LEU A 97 -11.63 4.26 -7.11
CA LEU A 97 -10.62 4.65 -6.15
C LEU A 97 -11.16 4.42 -4.75
N ALA A 98 -10.30 3.92 -3.86
CA ALA A 98 -10.70 3.68 -2.48
C ALA A 98 -10.55 4.93 -1.61
N GLU A 99 -9.57 5.78 -1.92
CA GLU A 99 -9.28 7.01 -1.15
C GLU A 99 -8.99 8.19 -2.10
N PRO A 100 -9.90 9.17 -2.19
CA PRO A 100 -11.29 9.18 -1.69
C PRO A 100 -12.16 8.14 -2.42
N PRO A 101 -13.18 7.55 -1.76
CA PRO A 101 -14.01 6.54 -2.38
C PRO A 101 -14.86 7.17 -3.49
N GLN A 102 -14.51 6.90 -4.73
CA GLN A 102 -15.21 7.44 -5.90
C GLN A 102 -15.04 6.53 -7.11
N CYS A 103 -16.02 6.59 -8.00
CA CYS A 103 -15.94 6.01 -9.32
C CYS A 103 -15.81 7.14 -10.34
N ILE A 104 -14.80 7.08 -11.19
CA ILE A 104 -14.60 8.03 -12.28
C ILE A 104 -14.98 7.30 -13.56
N PRO A 105 -16.09 7.70 -14.23
CA PRO A 105 -16.56 7.04 -15.43
C PRO A 105 -15.63 7.30 -16.62
N TRP A 106 -15.53 6.34 -17.54
CA TRP A 106 -14.64 6.41 -18.69
C TRP A 106 -14.72 7.72 -19.50
N PRO A 107 -15.91 8.30 -19.76
CA PRO A 107 -16.03 9.55 -20.52
C PRO A 107 -15.36 10.76 -19.85
N GLU A 108 -15.13 10.69 -18.53
CA GLU A 108 -14.52 11.76 -17.77
C GLU A 108 -12.99 11.63 -17.70
N ILE A 109 -12.41 10.59 -18.28
CA ILE A 109 -10.98 10.29 -18.22
C ILE A 109 -10.33 10.54 -19.57
N ALA A 110 -9.33 11.43 -19.60
CA ALA A 110 -8.50 11.67 -20.79
C ALA A 110 -7.26 10.75 -20.82
N GLY A 111 -6.81 10.24 -19.68
CA GLY A 111 -5.66 9.36 -19.60
C GLY A 111 -5.27 9.02 -18.18
N LEU A 112 -4.37 8.06 -18.07
CA LEU A 112 -3.79 7.60 -16.80
C LEU A 112 -2.28 7.78 -16.80
N VAL A 113 -1.75 8.30 -15.70
CA VAL A 113 -0.32 8.47 -15.53
C VAL A 113 0.12 7.80 -14.24
N VAL A 114 0.96 6.80 -14.37
CA VAL A 114 1.66 6.17 -13.24
C VAL A 114 3.01 6.87 -13.07
N PHE A 115 3.34 7.25 -11.86
CA PHE A 115 4.60 7.92 -11.56
C PHE A 115 5.06 7.63 -10.14
N ARG A 116 6.31 7.96 -9.84
CA ARG A 116 6.86 7.83 -8.49
C ARG A 116 7.35 9.19 -8.02
N THR A 117 6.99 9.54 -6.79
CA THR A 117 7.49 10.74 -6.12
C THR A 117 8.39 10.35 -4.97
N TRP A 118 9.42 11.15 -4.75
CA TRP A 118 10.24 11.02 -3.56
C TRP A 118 9.51 11.65 -2.38
N GLN A 119 9.35 10.89 -1.32
CA GLN A 119 8.86 11.40 -0.05
C GLN A 119 10.06 11.42 0.92
N ASP A 120 10.39 12.62 1.41
CA ASP A 120 11.40 12.77 2.44
C ASP A 120 10.89 12.10 3.73
N GLY A 121 11.75 11.31 4.38
CA GLY A 121 11.48 10.78 5.71
C GLY A 121 11.82 11.82 6.78
N ASP A 122 11.51 11.49 8.03
CA ASP A 122 11.81 12.35 9.18
C ASP A 122 13.31 12.57 9.36
N ASP A 123 14.14 11.62 8.90
CA ASP A 123 15.59 11.75 8.82
C ASP A 123 16.03 12.06 7.39
N ALA A 124 17.02 12.94 7.22
CA ALA A 124 17.48 13.44 5.93
C ALA A 124 17.87 12.35 4.90
N ASP A 125 18.18 11.14 5.35
CA ASP A 125 18.61 10.00 4.53
C ASP A 125 17.53 8.90 4.39
N SER A 126 16.35 9.05 5.01
CA SER A 126 15.33 7.99 5.11
C SER A 126 14.19 8.09 4.08
N GLY A 127 14.34 8.93 3.06
CA GLY A 127 13.30 9.14 2.05
C GLY A 127 13.01 7.88 1.20
N LYS A 128 11.77 7.75 0.74
CA LYS A 128 11.33 6.63 -0.10
C LYS A 128 10.59 7.09 -1.35
N TRP A 129 10.65 6.25 -2.40
CA TRP A 129 9.86 6.45 -3.61
C TRP A 129 8.47 5.85 -3.43
N LEU A 130 7.44 6.69 -3.49
CA LEU A 130 6.05 6.26 -3.49
C LEU A 130 5.50 6.21 -4.90
N SER A 131 4.78 5.14 -5.21
CA SER A 131 4.04 5.01 -6.46
C SER A 131 2.73 5.78 -6.35
N ARG A 132 2.39 6.53 -7.41
CA ARG A 132 1.16 7.30 -7.53
C ARG A 132 0.52 7.07 -8.87
N LEU A 133 -0.80 7.19 -8.90
CA LEU A 133 -1.60 7.20 -10.12
C LEU A 133 -2.31 8.55 -10.22
N ALA A 134 -2.17 9.24 -11.33
CA ALA A 134 -2.99 10.38 -11.66
C ALA A 134 -4.02 9.98 -12.71
N VAL A 135 -5.28 10.29 -12.44
CA VAL A 135 -6.37 10.20 -13.42
C VAL A 135 -6.55 11.59 -14.01
N VAL A 136 -6.26 11.73 -15.29
CA VAL A 136 -6.35 13.00 -16.00
C VAL A 136 -7.77 13.19 -16.50
N PRO A 137 -8.48 14.25 -16.12
CA PRO A 137 -9.85 14.48 -16.55
C PRO A 137 -9.95 14.82 -18.04
N SER A 138 -11.05 14.43 -18.68
CA SER A 138 -11.31 14.68 -20.10
C SER A 138 -11.43 16.16 -20.47
N SER A 139 -11.68 17.02 -19.48
CA SER A 139 -11.65 18.48 -19.66
C SER A 139 -10.26 19.04 -19.95
N GLU A 140 -9.21 18.25 -19.68
CA GLU A 140 -7.82 18.62 -19.93
C GLU A 140 -7.27 17.90 -21.17
N TYR A 141 -6.56 18.66 -22.03
CA TYR A 141 -5.87 18.04 -23.16
C TYR A 141 -4.69 17.20 -22.65
N PHE A 142 -4.76 15.89 -22.89
CA PHE A 142 -3.73 14.96 -22.45
C PHE A 142 -2.47 15.10 -23.30
N GLN A 143 -1.48 15.83 -22.79
CA GLN A 143 -0.12 15.83 -23.30
C GLN A 143 0.83 15.21 -22.26
N PRO A 144 1.43 14.03 -22.51
CA PRO A 144 2.29 13.36 -21.53
C PRO A 144 3.39 14.26 -20.96
N GLY A 145 4.05 15.04 -21.80
CA GLY A 145 5.12 15.93 -21.36
C GLY A 145 4.63 17.14 -20.54
N ALA A 146 3.41 17.61 -20.77
CA ALA A 146 2.81 18.68 -19.97
C ALA A 146 2.33 18.14 -18.62
N VAL A 147 1.74 16.94 -18.61
CA VAL A 147 1.32 16.26 -17.39
C VAL A 147 2.53 15.97 -16.49
N ALA A 148 3.64 15.47 -17.03
CA ALA A 148 4.85 15.24 -16.25
C ALA A 148 5.40 16.51 -15.58
N ARG A 149 5.30 17.66 -16.26
CA ARG A 149 5.67 18.96 -15.68
C ARG A 149 4.71 19.43 -14.61
N ARG A 150 3.41 19.14 -14.75
CA ARG A 150 2.38 19.49 -13.78
C ARG A 150 2.40 18.55 -12.56
N LEU A 151 2.74 17.28 -12.72
CA LEU A 151 2.87 16.31 -11.61
C LEU A 151 3.98 16.70 -10.62
N SER A 152 4.91 17.57 -11.01
CA SER A 152 5.89 18.16 -10.08
C SER A 152 5.30 19.26 -9.17
N SER A 153 4.03 19.66 -9.39
CA SER A 153 3.28 20.62 -8.56
C SER A 153 2.02 19.93 -8.02
N PRO A 154 1.81 19.85 -6.70
CA PRO A 154 0.73 19.05 -6.10
C PRO A 154 -0.69 19.49 -6.47
N ASP A 155 -0.86 20.67 -7.08
CA ASP A 155 -2.18 21.30 -7.26
C ASP A 155 -2.81 21.11 -8.65
N LEU A 156 -2.27 20.24 -9.52
CA LEU A 156 -2.49 20.51 -10.94
C LEU A 156 -3.01 19.39 -11.83
N CYS A 157 -3.27 18.18 -11.38
CA CYS A 157 -3.78 17.15 -12.28
C CYS A 157 -4.80 16.27 -11.59
N GLY A 158 -6.07 16.53 -11.82
CA GLY A 158 -7.13 15.58 -11.56
C GLY A 158 -7.06 14.88 -10.19
N VAL A 159 -7.56 13.67 -10.13
CA VAL A 159 -7.48 12.85 -8.92
C VAL A 159 -6.16 12.10 -8.89
N THR A 160 -5.33 12.37 -7.89
CA THR A 160 -4.10 11.62 -7.65
C THR A 160 -4.30 10.65 -6.50
N VAL A 161 -4.03 9.38 -6.75
CA VAL A 161 -4.13 8.30 -5.76
C VAL A 161 -2.74 7.89 -5.32
N ASP A 162 -2.53 7.84 -4.01
CA ASP A 162 -1.32 7.27 -3.44
C ASP A 162 -1.44 5.74 -3.44
N LEU A 163 -0.56 5.09 -4.18
CA LEU A 163 -0.51 3.63 -4.28
C LEU A 163 0.47 3.05 -3.25
N HIS A 164 1.00 3.89 -2.38
CA HIS A 164 2.01 3.52 -1.39
C HIS A 164 3.23 2.81 -2.02
N ASP A 165 3.65 1.70 -1.46
CA ASP A 165 4.80 0.91 -1.95
C ASP A 165 4.40 -0.14 -3.02
N GLU A 166 3.14 -0.11 -3.48
CA GLU A 166 2.66 -1.09 -4.44
C GLU A 166 3.24 -0.85 -5.83
N LYS A 167 3.75 -1.92 -6.42
CA LYS A 167 4.20 -1.88 -7.81
C LYS A 167 3.02 -2.10 -8.73
N VAL A 168 2.63 -1.05 -9.43
CA VAL A 168 1.67 -1.16 -10.52
C VAL A 168 2.33 -1.93 -11.66
N ARG A 169 1.69 -3.01 -12.09
CA ARG A 169 2.07 -3.71 -13.30
C ARG A 169 1.42 -2.99 -14.48
N LEU A 170 2.19 -2.11 -15.09
CA LEU A 170 1.68 -1.20 -16.11
C LEU A 170 1.03 -1.96 -17.28
N GLY A 171 1.58 -3.10 -17.70
CA GLY A 171 0.98 -3.94 -18.74
C GLY A 171 -0.41 -4.43 -18.36
N GLU A 172 -0.56 -5.05 -17.19
CA GLU A 172 -1.87 -5.56 -16.71
C GLU A 172 -2.88 -4.41 -16.54
N LEU A 173 -2.44 -3.25 -16.04
CA LEU A 173 -3.29 -2.06 -15.94
C LEU A 173 -3.72 -1.56 -17.32
N SER A 174 -2.78 -1.44 -18.25
CA SER A 174 -3.04 -0.99 -19.62
C SER A 174 -4.00 -1.93 -20.34
N ASP A 175 -3.81 -3.24 -20.22
CA ASP A 175 -4.68 -4.25 -20.83
C ASP A 175 -6.10 -4.16 -20.28
N ALA A 176 -6.25 -4.01 -18.96
CA ALA A 176 -7.54 -3.86 -18.31
C ALA A 176 -8.24 -2.56 -18.74
N VAL A 177 -7.51 -1.46 -18.81
CA VAL A 177 -8.03 -0.16 -19.27
C VAL A 177 -8.47 -0.26 -20.73
N HIS A 178 -7.64 -0.81 -21.60
CA HIS A 178 -7.94 -0.93 -23.04
C HIS A 178 -9.11 -1.87 -23.35
N THR A 179 -9.43 -2.79 -22.44
CA THR A 179 -10.63 -3.64 -22.58
C THR A 179 -11.91 -2.81 -22.56
N TYR A 180 -11.98 -1.76 -21.71
CA TYR A 180 -13.18 -0.95 -21.54
C TYR A 180 -13.10 0.40 -22.24
N ALA A 181 -11.89 0.94 -22.40
CA ALA A 181 -11.63 2.22 -23.03
C ALA A 181 -10.47 2.08 -24.04
N PRO A 182 -10.70 1.43 -25.20
CA PRO A 182 -9.68 1.25 -26.23
C PRO A 182 -9.24 2.62 -26.74
N GLY A 183 -7.94 2.89 -26.66
CA GLY A 183 -7.36 4.18 -27.05
C GLY A 183 -7.12 5.17 -25.91
N LEU A 184 -7.56 4.86 -24.69
CA LEU A 184 -7.19 5.67 -23.53
C LEU A 184 -5.70 5.52 -23.23
N PRO A 185 -4.90 6.60 -23.23
CA PRO A 185 -3.47 6.50 -22.97
C PRO A 185 -3.19 6.15 -21.51
N VAL A 186 -2.35 5.13 -21.31
CA VAL A 186 -1.78 4.76 -20.02
C VAL A 186 -0.28 4.96 -20.10
N TRP A 187 0.27 5.82 -19.27
CA TRP A 187 1.65 6.23 -19.36
C TRP A 187 2.41 6.10 -18.04
N ASP A 188 3.69 5.66 -18.11
CA ASP A 188 4.63 5.68 -16.98
C ASP A 188 5.54 6.90 -17.09
N ALA A 189 5.34 7.88 -16.23
CA ALA A 189 6.18 9.07 -16.15
C ALA A 189 7.49 8.82 -15.37
N GLY A 190 7.67 7.61 -14.84
CA GLY A 190 8.86 7.23 -14.09
C GLY A 190 9.01 7.95 -12.76
N LYS A 191 10.24 8.32 -12.44
CA LYS A 191 10.59 9.00 -11.17
C LYS A 191 10.56 10.52 -11.36
N ILE A 192 9.68 11.18 -10.62
CA ILE A 192 9.54 12.63 -10.62
C ILE A 192 10.09 13.17 -9.30
N LYS A 193 11.16 13.97 -9.35
CA LYS A 193 11.65 14.70 -8.18
C LYS A 193 10.80 15.96 -7.99
N SER A 194 10.06 16.03 -6.89
CA SER A 194 9.41 17.29 -6.49
C SER A 194 10.48 18.33 -6.20
N LYS A 195 10.44 19.45 -6.94
CA LYS A 195 11.31 20.59 -6.65
C LYS A 195 10.88 21.40 -5.42
N ASN A 196 9.71 21.10 -4.86
CA ASN A 196 9.07 21.89 -3.80
C ASN A 196 9.26 21.33 -2.38
N ALA A 197 10.11 20.31 -2.19
CA ALA A 197 10.43 19.82 -0.85
C ALA A 197 11.31 20.79 -0.01
N ARG A 198 11.57 22.01 -0.49
CA ARG A 198 12.37 23.03 0.21
C ARG A 198 11.69 24.38 0.28
N ILE A 199 10.44 24.44 0.65
CA ILE A 199 9.82 25.69 1.12
C ILE A 199 9.01 25.35 2.37
N ALA A 200 9.69 25.21 3.48
CA ALA A 200 9.15 25.53 4.78
C ALA A 200 10.08 26.62 5.38
N PRO A 201 9.51 27.71 5.91
CA PRO A 201 10.24 28.78 6.56
C PRO A 201 10.91 28.33 7.85
#